data_a071bd82610fedbbe674c5515cf5414d
#
_entry.id   a071bd82610fedbbe674c5515cf5414d
#
_cell.length_a   1.000
_cell.length_b   1.000
_cell.length_c   1.000
_cell.angle_alpha   90.00
_cell.angle_beta   90.00
_cell.angle_gamma   90.00
#
_symmetry.space_group_name_H-M   'P 1'
#
loop_
_entity.id
_entity.type
_entity.pdbx_description
1 polymer ?
#
loop_
_entity_poly.entity_id
_entity_poly.type
_entity_poly.pdbx_seq_one_letter_code
_entity_poly.pdbx_strand_id
1 'polypeptide(L)'
;MSSTKPHADLQPTHALHALPAGGTLLANDQVEFRIWAPHAESVSVVLRENEDSPPQEHALQAEGSTGYFRCRVAGLAGTRYRYRIRNRDGEELLVPDPYARSQTLDVHGESVVHNPLSYAWKTEDWQGKPWHETILYELHVGLLGGYRGVQQHLPALAALGITAIELMPL
;
A
#
# COMPACT_ATOMS: atom_id res chain seq x y z
N MET A 1 -36.27 -13.40 -8.86
CA MET A 1 -35.40 -14.34 -8.14
C MET A 1 -33.98 -13.84 -8.31
N SER A 2 -33.49 -13.08 -7.33
CA SER A 2 -32.16 -12.44 -7.36
C SER A 2 -31.14 -13.47 -6.87
N SER A 3 -30.25 -13.89 -7.76
CA SER A 3 -29.14 -14.79 -7.43
C SER A 3 -27.99 -13.94 -6.89
N THR A 4 -27.85 -13.90 -5.58
CA THR A 4 -26.65 -13.41 -4.89
C THR A 4 -25.53 -14.42 -5.12
N LYS A 5 -24.55 -14.05 -5.96
CA LYS A 5 -23.28 -14.80 -6.04
C LYS A 5 -22.59 -14.74 -4.68
N PRO A 6 -22.09 -15.85 -4.14
CA PRO A 6 -21.31 -15.83 -2.92
C PRO A 6 -20.00 -15.08 -3.17
N HIS A 7 -19.62 -14.23 -2.22
CA HIS A 7 -18.28 -13.66 -2.17
C HIS A 7 -17.26 -14.80 -2.19
N ALA A 8 -16.47 -14.85 -3.26
CA ALA A 8 -15.37 -15.80 -3.36
C ALA A 8 -14.41 -15.56 -2.19
N ASP A 9 -14.08 -16.62 -1.47
CA ASP A 9 -13.06 -16.64 -0.44
C ASP A 9 -11.77 -15.99 -1.00
N LEU A 10 -11.38 -14.89 -0.39
CA LEU A 10 -10.16 -14.19 -0.71
C LEU A 10 -8.95 -15.05 -0.29
N GLN A 11 -8.62 -16.01 -1.14
CA GLN A 11 -7.30 -16.65 -1.05
C GLN A 11 -6.24 -15.63 -1.48
N PRO A 12 -5.09 -15.54 -0.80
CA PRO A 12 -4.04 -14.59 -1.13
C PRO A 12 -3.25 -15.01 -2.38
N THR A 13 -3.93 -15.39 -3.47
CA THR A 13 -3.31 -15.91 -4.69
C THR A 13 -3.11 -14.88 -5.79
N HIS A 14 -3.49 -13.62 -5.58
CA HIS A 14 -3.12 -12.56 -6.52
C HIS A 14 -1.76 -11.96 -6.13
N ALA A 15 -0.71 -12.68 -6.48
CA ALA A 15 0.69 -12.31 -6.25
C ALA A 15 1.09 -10.92 -6.81
N LEU A 16 0.26 -10.30 -7.63
CA LEU A 16 0.50 -8.99 -8.23
C LEU A 16 0.33 -7.80 -7.26
N HIS A 17 -0.20 -8.02 -6.06
CA HIS A 17 -0.44 -6.95 -5.10
C HIS A 17 0.11 -7.22 -3.70
N ALA A 18 0.71 -8.38 -3.47
CA ALA A 18 1.38 -8.69 -2.22
C ALA A 18 2.74 -7.99 -2.18
N LEU A 19 2.83 -6.89 -1.45
CA LEU A 19 4.12 -6.31 -1.13
C LEU A 19 4.88 -7.27 -0.20
N PRO A 20 6.22 -7.38 -0.36
CA PRO A 20 7.03 -8.25 0.50
C PRO A 20 7.07 -7.77 1.96
N ALA A 21 6.64 -6.54 2.22
CA ALA A 21 6.59 -5.89 3.53
C ALA A 21 5.47 -4.84 3.56
N GLY A 22 5.27 -4.21 4.71
CA GLY A 22 4.23 -3.20 4.94
C GLY A 22 3.07 -3.71 5.78
N GLY A 23 2.05 -2.85 5.94
CA GLY A 23 0.78 -3.20 6.57
C GLY A 23 -0.17 -3.85 5.57
N THR A 24 -0.42 -5.15 5.71
CA THR A 24 -1.30 -5.92 4.82
C THR A 24 -2.57 -6.34 5.54
N LEU A 25 -3.72 -5.88 5.03
CA LEU A 25 -5.02 -6.30 5.54
C LEU A 25 -5.27 -7.77 5.22
N LEU A 26 -5.62 -8.54 6.23
CA LEU A 26 -5.96 -9.95 6.15
C LEU A 26 -7.47 -10.14 6.34
N ALA A 27 -7.94 -11.39 6.18
CA ALA A 27 -9.29 -11.76 6.58
C ALA A 27 -9.49 -11.63 8.11
N ASN A 28 -10.76 -11.56 8.56
CA ASN A 28 -11.16 -11.54 9.96
C ASN A 28 -10.60 -10.35 10.76
N ASP A 29 -10.60 -9.15 10.15
CA ASP A 29 -10.22 -7.90 10.80
C ASP A 29 -8.82 -7.97 11.43
N GLN A 30 -7.89 -8.56 10.70
CA GLN A 30 -6.48 -8.63 11.07
C GLN A 30 -5.60 -7.91 10.08
N VAL A 31 -4.49 -7.38 10.58
CA VAL A 31 -3.42 -6.78 9.78
C VAL A 31 -2.11 -7.46 10.10
N GLU A 32 -1.40 -7.88 9.06
CA GLU A 32 0.00 -8.27 9.17
C GLU A 32 0.89 -7.07 8.92
N PHE A 33 1.76 -6.77 9.86
CA PHE A 33 2.82 -5.78 9.73
C PHE A 33 4.15 -6.49 9.56
N ARG A 34 4.88 -6.11 8.52
CA ARG A 34 6.18 -6.69 8.18
C ARG A 34 7.13 -5.61 7.69
N ILE A 35 8.33 -5.54 8.26
CA ILE A 35 9.35 -4.56 7.88
C ILE A 35 10.73 -5.21 7.83
N TRP A 36 11.57 -4.75 6.90
CA TRP A 36 12.98 -5.11 6.85
C TRP A 36 13.80 -4.10 7.63
N ALA A 37 14.44 -4.54 8.70
CA ALA A 37 15.23 -3.72 9.60
C ALA A 37 16.45 -4.55 10.13
N PRO A 38 17.43 -4.87 9.28
CA PRO A 38 18.47 -5.86 9.58
C PRO A 38 19.43 -5.44 10.71
N HIS A 39 19.48 -4.16 11.03
CA HIS A 39 20.32 -3.61 12.10
C HIS A 39 19.55 -3.37 13.41
N ALA A 40 18.23 -3.58 13.40
CA ALA A 40 17.42 -3.41 14.60
C ALA A 40 17.72 -4.50 15.65
N GLU A 41 17.72 -4.10 16.91
CA GLU A 41 17.64 -4.98 18.07
C GLU A 41 16.20 -5.43 18.29
N SER A 42 15.25 -4.49 18.18
CA SER A 42 13.82 -4.74 18.31
C SER A 42 13.01 -3.80 17.44
N VAL A 43 11.82 -4.27 17.05
CA VAL A 43 10.85 -3.49 16.28
C VAL A 43 9.49 -3.68 16.91
N SER A 44 8.72 -2.60 17.02
CA SER A 44 7.30 -2.63 17.34
C SER A 44 6.51 -1.79 16.33
N VAL A 45 5.21 -2.07 16.20
CA VAL A 45 4.27 -1.23 15.48
C VAL A 45 3.42 -0.48 16.49
N VAL A 46 3.30 0.82 16.29
CA VAL A 46 2.47 1.74 17.09
C VAL A 46 1.24 2.05 16.25
N LEU A 47 0.08 1.60 16.70
CA LEU A 47 -1.20 1.72 16.01
C LEU A 47 -2.06 2.81 16.61
N ARG A 48 -2.88 3.46 15.76
CA ARG A 48 -3.98 4.34 16.16
C ARG A 48 -5.17 4.11 15.24
N GLU A 49 -6.36 4.04 15.80
CA GLU A 49 -7.59 3.99 14.99
C GLU A 49 -7.84 5.32 14.29
N ASN A 50 -7.59 6.43 15.01
CA ASN A 50 -7.70 7.80 14.50
C ASN A 50 -6.70 8.70 15.25
N GLU A 51 -6.70 9.99 14.95
CA GLU A 51 -5.76 10.96 15.50
C GLU A 51 -5.87 11.12 17.01
N ASP A 52 -7.07 11.04 17.56
CA ASP A 52 -7.37 11.23 18.98
C ASP A 52 -7.26 9.94 19.80
N SER A 53 -7.15 8.78 19.16
CA SER A 53 -7.06 7.49 19.84
C SER A 53 -5.71 7.31 20.53
N PRO A 54 -5.68 6.74 21.74
CA PRO A 54 -4.42 6.40 22.40
C PRO A 54 -3.64 5.37 21.54
N PRO A 55 -2.32 5.52 21.44
CA PRO A 55 -1.50 4.58 20.69
C PRO A 55 -1.47 3.22 21.37
N GLN A 56 -1.55 2.17 20.58
CA GLN A 56 -1.35 0.78 20.99
C GLN A 56 -0.05 0.26 20.36
N GLU A 57 0.83 -0.30 21.17
CA GLU A 57 2.12 -0.79 20.70
C GLU A 57 2.18 -2.31 20.75
N HIS A 58 2.62 -2.91 19.63
CA HIS A 58 2.74 -4.36 19.46
C HIS A 58 4.14 -4.70 18.95
N ALA A 59 4.84 -5.56 19.70
CA ALA A 59 6.17 -6.02 19.32
C ALA A 59 6.11 -6.93 18.08
N LEU A 60 7.05 -6.75 17.17
CA LEU A 60 7.27 -7.62 16.02
C LEU A 60 8.29 -8.70 16.37
N GLN A 61 8.08 -9.89 15.82
CA GLN A 61 9.00 -11.03 15.95
C GLN A 61 9.96 -11.06 14.77
N ALA A 62 11.25 -11.27 15.04
CA ALA A 62 12.25 -11.44 14.01
C ALA A 62 12.02 -12.76 13.23
N GLU A 63 12.14 -12.71 11.90
CA GLU A 63 12.06 -13.88 11.02
C GLU A 63 13.45 -14.51 10.83
N GLY A 64 13.95 -15.15 11.87
CA GLY A 64 15.29 -15.75 11.86
C GLY A 64 16.38 -14.72 11.57
N SER A 65 17.28 -15.03 10.63
CA SER A 65 18.39 -14.15 10.22
C SER A 65 18.12 -13.31 8.97
N THR A 66 16.88 -13.22 8.53
CA THR A 66 16.53 -12.53 7.28
C THR A 66 16.60 -11.00 7.37
N GLY A 67 16.58 -10.45 8.58
CA GLY A 67 16.45 -9.02 8.86
C GLY A 67 15.00 -8.52 8.80
N TYR A 68 14.02 -9.38 8.54
CA TYR A 68 12.61 -9.04 8.62
C TYR A 68 12.07 -9.26 10.02
N PHE A 69 11.12 -8.39 10.38
CA PHE A 69 10.31 -8.47 11.59
C PHE A 69 8.84 -8.45 11.19
N ARG A 70 8.00 -9.24 11.87
CA ARG A 70 6.56 -9.25 11.64
C ARG A 70 5.72 -9.47 12.89
N CYS A 71 4.47 -9.00 12.84
CA CYS A 71 3.42 -9.39 13.77
C CYS A 71 2.07 -9.41 13.05
N ARG A 72 1.07 -10.02 13.69
CA ARG A 72 -0.34 -9.93 13.30
C ARG A 72 -1.12 -9.41 14.48
N VAL A 73 -1.97 -8.44 14.22
CA VAL A 73 -2.81 -7.80 15.24
C VAL A 73 -4.20 -7.54 14.67
N ALA A 74 -5.17 -7.35 15.56
CA ALA A 74 -6.48 -6.86 15.14
C ALA A 74 -6.35 -5.46 14.53
N GLY A 75 -7.04 -5.20 13.43
CA GLY A 75 -7.01 -3.91 12.75
C GLY A 75 -7.82 -3.92 11.47
N LEU A 76 -8.20 -2.74 11.02
CA LEU A 76 -9.04 -2.51 9.84
C LEU A 76 -8.32 -1.61 8.83
N ALA A 77 -8.88 -1.55 7.63
CA ALA A 77 -8.50 -0.50 6.68
C ALA A 77 -8.74 0.88 7.31
N GLY A 78 -7.79 1.79 7.15
CA GLY A 78 -7.82 3.10 7.77
C GLY A 78 -7.02 3.19 9.08
N THR A 79 -6.65 2.06 9.71
CA THR A 79 -5.77 2.07 10.88
C THR A 79 -4.46 2.79 10.56
N ARG A 80 -4.11 3.77 11.37
CA ARG A 80 -2.86 4.54 11.27
C ARG A 80 -1.76 3.85 12.04
N TYR A 81 -0.53 3.87 11.51
CA TYR A 81 0.59 3.21 12.17
C TYR A 81 1.93 3.84 11.86
N ARG A 82 2.89 3.59 12.76
CA ARG A 82 4.33 3.83 12.58
C ARG A 82 5.10 2.65 13.13
N TYR A 83 6.33 2.49 12.71
CA TYR A 83 7.26 1.55 13.34
C TYR A 83 8.14 2.28 14.34
N ARG A 84 8.27 1.70 15.54
CA ARG A 84 9.30 2.03 16.51
C ARG A 84 10.42 1.03 16.34
N ILE A 85 11.60 1.53 15.98
CA ILE A 85 12.80 0.72 15.71
C ILE A 85 13.83 1.11 16.75
N ARG A 86 14.34 0.13 17.48
CA ARG A 86 15.48 0.29 18.37
C ARG A 86 16.68 -0.40 17.75
N ASN A 87 17.74 0.36 17.50
CA ASN A 87 19.00 -0.13 16.96
C ASN A 87 19.88 -0.70 18.08
N ARG A 88 20.88 -1.48 17.70
CA ARG A 88 21.82 -2.13 18.65
C ARG A 88 22.70 -1.14 19.41
N ASP A 89 22.88 0.07 18.90
CA ASP A 89 23.57 1.18 19.56
C ASP A 89 22.70 1.97 20.55
N GLY A 90 21.43 1.56 20.69
CA GLY A 90 20.48 2.15 21.60
C GLY A 90 19.68 3.32 21.02
N GLU A 91 19.93 3.69 19.78
CA GLU A 91 19.11 4.71 19.09
C GLU A 91 17.68 4.18 18.88
N GLU A 92 16.70 5.05 19.13
CA GLU A 92 15.29 4.74 18.92
C GLU A 92 14.67 5.69 17.89
N LEU A 93 14.04 5.12 16.88
CA LEU A 93 13.39 5.84 15.79
C LEU A 93 11.89 5.51 15.76
N LEU A 94 11.05 6.52 15.58
CA LEU A 94 9.63 6.37 15.29
C LEU A 94 9.37 6.86 13.87
N VAL A 95 9.22 5.94 12.94
CA VAL A 95 9.20 6.21 11.49
C VAL A 95 7.94 5.69 10.81
N PRO A 96 7.48 6.34 9.74
CA PRO A 96 6.47 5.78 8.87
C PRO A 96 7.02 4.53 8.16
N ASP A 97 6.11 3.73 7.61
CA ASP A 97 6.45 2.52 6.88
C ASP A 97 6.98 2.87 5.47
N PRO A 98 8.18 2.46 5.09
CA PRO A 98 8.70 2.68 3.74
C PRO A 98 7.92 1.93 2.65
N TYR A 99 7.11 0.92 3.02
CA TYR A 99 6.23 0.17 2.12
C TYR A 99 4.78 0.64 2.18
N ALA A 100 4.50 1.77 2.85
CA ALA A 100 3.14 2.30 2.97
C ALA A 100 2.53 2.60 1.60
N ARG A 101 1.28 2.18 1.40
CA ARG A 101 0.48 2.52 0.22
C ARG A 101 -0.28 3.83 0.38
N SER A 102 -0.40 4.31 1.60
CA SER A 102 -1.10 5.54 1.94
C SER A 102 -0.53 6.13 3.22
N GLN A 103 -0.50 7.44 3.30
CA GLN A 103 -0.07 8.21 4.46
C GLN A 103 -1.09 9.32 4.76
N THR A 104 -1.11 9.81 6.00
CA THR A 104 -2.10 10.81 6.46
C THR A 104 -1.86 12.20 5.88
N LEU A 105 -0.61 12.59 5.66
CA LEU A 105 -0.23 13.92 5.15
C LEU A 105 0.85 13.79 4.08
N ASP A 106 2.08 13.97 4.47
CA ASP A 106 3.28 13.90 3.62
C ASP A 106 4.15 12.69 4.01
N VAL A 107 5.39 12.68 3.60
CA VAL A 107 6.37 11.62 3.89
C VAL A 107 6.66 11.43 5.39
N HIS A 108 6.29 12.38 6.23
CA HIS A 108 6.42 12.32 7.68
C HIS A 108 5.11 11.91 8.37
N GLY A 109 4.02 11.79 7.61
CA GLY A 109 2.71 11.37 8.12
C GLY A 109 2.71 9.94 8.63
N GLU A 110 1.65 9.56 9.36
CA GLU A 110 1.45 8.16 9.73
C GLU A 110 1.09 7.34 8.50
N SER A 111 1.61 6.14 8.41
CA SER A 111 1.19 5.17 7.40
C SER A 111 -0.23 4.71 7.68
N VAL A 112 -0.97 4.37 6.63
CA VAL A 112 -2.37 3.95 6.75
C VAL A 112 -2.55 2.58 6.11
N VAL A 113 -3.20 1.67 6.84
CA VAL A 113 -3.58 0.36 6.32
C VAL A 113 -4.58 0.53 5.18
N HIS A 114 -4.21 0.08 3.99
CA HIS A 114 -5.02 0.21 2.79
C HIS A 114 -5.74 -1.10 2.46
N ASN A 115 -7.02 -0.99 2.06
CA ASN A 115 -7.74 -2.11 1.46
C ASN A 115 -7.60 -2.07 -0.06
N PRO A 116 -6.78 -2.93 -0.69
CA PRO A 116 -6.59 -2.92 -2.15
C PRO A 116 -7.85 -3.31 -2.93
N LEU A 117 -8.83 -3.91 -2.26
CA LEU A 117 -10.09 -4.36 -2.87
C LEU A 117 -11.22 -3.32 -2.74
N SER A 118 -10.95 -2.16 -2.13
CA SER A 118 -11.96 -1.10 -1.98
C SER A 118 -12.34 -0.43 -3.29
N TYR A 119 -11.51 -0.53 -4.33
CA TYR A 119 -11.79 0.00 -5.65
C TYR A 119 -12.40 -1.06 -6.57
N ALA A 120 -13.60 -0.82 -7.05
CA ALA A 120 -14.24 -1.68 -8.04
C ALA A 120 -13.71 -1.38 -9.45
N TRP A 121 -12.80 -2.20 -9.92
CA TRP A 121 -12.27 -2.10 -11.29
C TRP A 121 -13.37 -2.37 -12.31
N LYS A 122 -13.42 -1.56 -13.37
CA LYS A 122 -14.40 -1.69 -14.46
C LYS A 122 -13.86 -2.45 -15.66
N THR A 123 -12.59 -2.80 -15.65
CA THR A 123 -11.84 -3.40 -16.76
C THR A 123 -11.25 -4.74 -16.33
N GLU A 124 -12.12 -5.68 -15.92
CA GLU A 124 -11.70 -7.00 -15.41
C GLU A 124 -10.99 -7.85 -16.47
N ASP A 125 -11.35 -7.65 -17.74
CA ASP A 125 -10.78 -8.41 -18.88
C ASP A 125 -9.49 -7.79 -19.45
N TRP A 126 -9.00 -6.69 -18.86
CA TRP A 126 -7.82 -6.03 -19.38
C TRP A 126 -6.55 -6.84 -19.09
N GLN A 127 -5.84 -7.25 -20.16
CA GLN A 127 -4.62 -8.08 -20.09
C GLN A 127 -3.33 -7.29 -20.32
N GLY A 128 -3.43 -5.98 -20.44
CA GLY A 128 -2.30 -5.13 -20.81
C GLY A 128 -2.04 -5.12 -22.32
N LYS A 129 -0.93 -4.50 -22.71
CA LYS A 129 -0.41 -4.48 -24.07
C LYS A 129 0.95 -5.15 -24.11
N PRO A 130 1.28 -5.92 -25.17
CA PRO A 130 2.65 -6.39 -25.38
C PRO A 130 3.61 -5.20 -25.46
N TRP A 131 4.82 -5.33 -24.90
CA TRP A 131 5.78 -4.23 -24.83
C TRP A 131 6.11 -3.65 -26.21
N HIS A 132 6.24 -4.49 -27.23
CA HIS A 132 6.54 -4.05 -28.59
C HIS A 132 5.41 -3.28 -29.31
N GLU A 133 4.19 -3.29 -28.73
CA GLU A 133 3.03 -2.51 -29.17
C GLU A 133 2.79 -1.28 -28.31
N THR A 134 3.62 -1.07 -27.29
CA THR A 134 3.43 0.00 -26.31
C THR A 134 4.02 1.30 -26.83
N ILE A 135 3.19 2.34 -26.89
CA ILE A 135 3.58 3.73 -27.12
C ILE A 135 3.36 4.47 -25.83
N LEU A 136 4.45 4.77 -25.14
CA LEU A 136 4.45 5.41 -23.82
C LEU A 136 4.49 6.93 -23.98
N TYR A 137 3.61 7.61 -23.24
CA TYR A 137 3.58 9.07 -23.13
C TYR A 137 3.78 9.49 -21.68
N GLU A 138 4.92 10.12 -21.39
CA GLU A 138 5.23 10.68 -20.09
C GLU A 138 4.55 12.04 -19.91
N LEU A 139 3.93 12.28 -18.74
CA LEU A 139 3.23 13.54 -18.47
C LEU A 139 3.37 13.98 -17.00
N HIS A 140 3.25 15.30 -16.81
CA HIS A 140 3.26 15.93 -15.49
C HIS A 140 1.81 16.24 -15.06
N VAL A 141 1.35 15.53 -14.01
CA VAL A 141 -0.03 15.60 -13.52
C VAL A 141 -0.44 17.03 -13.14
N GLY A 142 0.43 17.77 -12.44
CA GLY A 142 0.16 19.16 -12.02
C GLY A 142 -0.07 20.13 -13.18
N LEU A 143 0.69 19.97 -14.27
CA LEU A 143 0.53 20.85 -15.46
C LEU A 143 -0.80 20.61 -16.20
N LEU A 144 -1.37 19.44 -16.05
CA LEU A 144 -2.66 19.08 -16.65
C LEU A 144 -3.86 19.34 -15.72
N GLY A 145 -3.67 20.00 -14.57
CA GLY A 145 -4.74 20.28 -13.63
C GLY A 145 -5.12 19.12 -12.71
N GLY A 146 -4.13 18.32 -12.34
CA GLY A 146 -4.29 17.17 -11.46
C GLY A 146 -4.80 15.92 -12.18
N TYR A 147 -5.09 14.87 -11.42
CA TYR A 147 -5.57 13.59 -11.98
C TYR A 147 -6.85 13.73 -12.82
N ARG A 148 -7.76 14.63 -12.45
CA ARG A 148 -8.98 14.89 -13.24
C ARG A 148 -8.66 15.49 -14.59
N GLY A 149 -7.68 16.38 -14.64
CA GLY A 149 -7.21 16.96 -15.89
C GLY A 149 -6.56 15.89 -16.77
N VAL A 150 -5.72 15.02 -16.21
CA VAL A 150 -5.18 13.87 -16.94
C VAL A 150 -6.29 13.01 -17.53
N GLN A 151 -7.31 12.64 -16.74
CA GLN A 151 -8.44 11.85 -17.21
C GLN A 151 -9.17 12.48 -18.41
N GLN A 152 -9.31 13.80 -18.45
CA GLN A 152 -9.93 14.52 -19.56
C GLN A 152 -9.12 14.42 -20.86
N HIS A 153 -7.81 14.26 -20.78
CA HIS A 153 -6.93 14.13 -21.94
C HIS A 153 -6.80 12.68 -22.47
N LEU A 154 -7.16 11.66 -21.66
CA LEU A 154 -7.01 10.26 -22.08
C LEU A 154 -7.69 9.91 -23.40
N PRO A 155 -8.93 10.36 -23.72
CA PRO A 155 -9.53 10.05 -25.00
C PRO A 155 -8.75 10.58 -26.19
N ALA A 156 -8.19 11.79 -26.08
CA ALA A 156 -7.40 12.41 -27.15
C ALA A 156 -6.06 11.68 -27.32
N LEU A 157 -5.39 11.31 -26.22
CA LEU A 157 -4.16 10.53 -26.25
C LEU A 157 -4.40 9.15 -26.87
N ALA A 158 -5.47 8.47 -26.51
CA ALA A 158 -5.85 7.20 -27.10
C ALA A 158 -6.14 7.30 -28.61
N ALA A 159 -6.83 8.37 -29.04
CA ALA A 159 -7.07 8.63 -30.46
C ALA A 159 -5.78 8.91 -31.25
N LEU A 160 -4.78 9.48 -30.61
CA LEU A 160 -3.43 9.68 -31.17
C LEU A 160 -2.64 8.37 -31.27
N GLY A 161 -3.08 7.29 -30.63
CA GLY A 161 -2.42 5.99 -30.63
C GLY A 161 -1.54 5.73 -29.40
N ILE A 162 -1.57 6.59 -28.40
CA ILE A 162 -0.88 6.35 -27.12
C ILE A 162 -1.56 5.17 -26.41
N THR A 163 -0.78 4.18 -26.00
CA THR A 163 -1.29 2.96 -25.36
C THR A 163 -0.94 2.85 -23.87
N ALA A 164 0.01 3.66 -23.41
CA ALA A 164 0.41 3.73 -22.01
C ALA A 164 0.77 5.17 -21.63
N ILE A 165 0.54 5.54 -20.39
CA ILE A 165 0.99 6.81 -19.83
C ILE A 165 1.94 6.55 -18.66
N GLU A 166 2.96 7.37 -18.55
CA GLU A 166 3.86 7.43 -17.40
C GLU A 166 3.62 8.76 -16.68
N LEU A 167 3.35 8.67 -15.37
CA LEU A 167 3.17 9.85 -14.56
C LEU A 167 4.51 10.24 -13.95
N MET A 168 4.98 11.47 -14.19
CA MET A 168 6.12 12.01 -13.48
C MET A 168 5.89 11.95 -11.96
N PRO A 169 6.94 11.93 -11.12
CA PRO A 169 6.81 11.88 -9.66
C PRO A 169 5.85 12.95 -9.13
N LEU A 170 5.04 12.55 -8.14
CA LEU A 170 3.92 13.30 -7.57
C LEU A 170 4.28 13.85 -6.20
#